data_16ab16d39e59df4e2fca108a106fa484
#
_entry.id   16ab16d39e59df4e2fca108a106fa484
#
_cell.length_a   1.000
_cell.length_b   1.000
_cell.length_c   1.000
_cell.angle_alpha   90.00
_cell.angle_beta   90.00
_cell.angle_gamma   90.00
#
_symmetry.space_group_name_H-M   'P 1'
#
loop_
_entity.id
_entity.type
_entity.pdbx_description
1 polymer ?
#
loop_
_entity_poly.entity_id
_entity_poly.type
_entity_poly.pdbx_seq_one_letter_code
_entity_poly.pdbx_strand_id
1 'polypeptide(L)'
;MSLAEIADVRLEGGGVMFQYLLLQLEWDAERRTIVRGLNYQPYVDKIEEQIVESAREELGENGFFEKGGDLQIGGGGSVAFNLYYENITLFGSNPTYGVEEDRDAVAKMIESAYPEHEVSWYGPEPLDSSSEPSDSNSKE
;
A
#
# COMPACT_ATOMS: atom_id res chain seq x y z
N MET A 1 18.34 -12.30 10.71
CA MET A 1 17.08 -11.72 10.30
C MET A 1 16.53 -12.45 9.10
N SER A 2 15.24 -12.61 9.02
CA SER A 2 14.59 -13.26 7.89
C SER A 2 13.48 -12.36 7.37
N LEU A 3 13.37 -12.25 6.04
CA LEU A 3 12.29 -11.45 5.47
C LEU A 3 10.93 -12.04 5.82
N ALA A 4 10.88 -13.33 6.12
CA ALA A 4 9.62 -13.95 6.48
C ALA A 4 9.06 -13.45 7.80
N GLU A 5 9.87 -12.80 8.62
CA GLU A 5 9.41 -12.26 9.89
C GLU A 5 8.75 -10.89 9.75
N ILE A 6 8.81 -10.32 8.58
CA ILE A 6 8.22 -9.00 8.33
C ILE A 6 6.81 -9.21 7.80
N ALA A 7 5.83 -8.54 8.41
CA ALA A 7 4.44 -8.71 8.00
C ALA A 7 4.22 -8.20 6.58
N ASP A 8 3.33 -8.88 5.85
CA ASP A 8 3.01 -8.47 4.49
C ASP A 8 2.29 -7.14 4.43
N VAL A 9 1.37 -6.90 5.35
CA VAL A 9 0.52 -5.72 5.33
C VAL A 9 0.44 -5.13 6.72
N ARG A 10 0.67 -3.83 6.82
CA ARG A 10 0.48 -3.12 8.07
C ARG A 10 -0.06 -1.73 7.78
N LEU A 11 -1.27 -1.47 8.25
CA LEU A 11 -1.91 -0.17 8.14
C LEU A 11 -2.06 0.35 9.55
N GLU A 12 -1.37 1.45 9.86
CA GLU A 12 -1.27 1.93 11.23
C GLU A 12 -2.14 3.16 11.46
N GLY A 13 -2.61 3.27 12.70
CA GLY A 13 -3.46 4.38 13.10
C GLY A 13 -4.90 3.99 13.11
N GLY A 14 -5.73 4.91 13.58
CA GLY A 14 -7.16 4.66 13.67
C GLY A 14 -7.90 5.14 12.45
N GLY A 15 -9.20 4.91 12.44
CA GLY A 15 -10.05 5.41 11.39
C GLY A 15 -10.28 4.42 10.28
N VAL A 16 -10.80 4.92 9.19
CA VAL A 16 -11.23 4.08 8.09
C VAL A 16 -10.57 4.43 6.76
N MET A 17 -9.74 5.46 6.74
CA MET A 17 -9.09 5.91 5.51
C MET A 17 -7.58 5.95 5.75
N PHE A 18 -6.85 5.31 4.85
CA PHE A 18 -5.39 5.21 4.96
C PHE A 18 -4.74 5.56 3.63
N GLN A 19 -3.53 6.09 3.72
CA GLN A 19 -2.64 6.16 2.57
C GLN A 19 -1.71 4.99 2.66
N TYR A 20 -1.39 4.36 1.54
CA TYR A 20 -0.50 3.21 1.56
C TYR A 20 0.57 3.33 0.49
N LEU A 21 1.66 2.63 0.73
CA LEU A 21 2.74 2.48 -0.24
C LEU A 21 3.06 1.01 -0.39
N LEU A 22 3.42 0.63 -1.60
CA LEU A 22 3.94 -0.69 -1.90
C LEU A 22 5.45 -0.60 -1.82
N LEU A 23 6.05 -1.43 -0.99
CA LEU A 23 7.48 -1.41 -0.77
C LEU A 23 8.07 -2.72 -1.26
N GLN A 24 9.16 -2.61 -2.01
CA GLN A 24 9.84 -3.77 -2.55
C GLN A 24 11.16 -3.94 -1.81
N LEU A 25 11.34 -5.10 -1.21
CA LEU A 25 12.50 -5.41 -0.41
C LEU A 25 13.36 -6.41 -1.14
N GLU A 26 14.66 -6.16 -1.14
CA GLU A 26 15.64 -7.08 -1.73
C GLU A 26 16.74 -7.33 -0.73
N TRP A 27 17.02 -8.57 -0.47
CA TRP A 27 18.08 -8.95 0.45
C TRP A 27 18.59 -10.33 0.12
N ASP A 28 19.88 -10.43 -0.15
CA ASP A 28 20.55 -11.73 -0.35
C ASP A 28 19.84 -12.55 -1.43
N ALA A 29 19.57 -11.92 -2.57
CA ALA A 29 18.91 -12.54 -3.73
C ALA A 29 17.45 -12.88 -3.49
N GLU A 30 16.91 -12.54 -2.32
CA GLU A 30 15.48 -12.69 -2.05
C GLU A 30 14.77 -11.39 -2.32
N ARG A 31 13.52 -11.51 -2.76
CA ARG A 31 12.67 -10.35 -2.98
C ARG A 31 11.36 -10.53 -2.27
N ARG A 32 10.85 -9.44 -1.75
CA ARG A 32 9.58 -9.48 -1.08
C ARG A 32 8.88 -8.14 -1.22
N THR A 33 7.58 -8.20 -1.38
CA THR A 33 6.76 -7.01 -1.48
C THR A 33 5.91 -6.91 -0.23
N ILE A 34 5.90 -5.72 0.38
CA ILE A 34 5.06 -5.47 1.56
C ILE A 34 4.28 -4.18 1.34
N VAL A 35 3.22 -4.02 2.12
CA VAL A 35 2.36 -2.84 2.08
C VAL A 35 2.41 -2.18 3.45
N ARG A 36 2.69 -0.89 3.45
CA ARG A 36 2.68 -0.09 4.67
C ARG A 36 1.80 1.12 4.47
N GLY A 37 1.02 1.44 5.48
CA GLY A 37 0.12 2.57 5.39
C GLY A 37 -0.05 3.27 6.72
N LEU A 38 -0.64 4.46 6.64
CA LEU A 38 -0.87 5.30 7.79
C LEU A 38 -2.21 5.97 7.61
N ASN A 39 -2.95 6.12 8.71
CA ASN A 39 -4.28 6.70 8.62
C ASN A 39 -4.20 8.11 8.04
N TYR A 40 -5.20 8.43 7.23
CA TYR A 40 -5.24 9.70 6.52
C TYR A 40 -5.35 10.86 7.52
N GLN A 41 -4.53 11.87 7.31
CA GLN A 41 -4.51 13.06 8.13
C GLN A 41 -4.47 14.26 7.21
N PRO A 42 -5.61 14.95 7.02
CA PRO A 42 -5.69 15.99 6.00
C PRO A 42 -4.76 17.18 6.23
N TYR A 43 -4.31 17.37 7.46
CA TYR A 43 -3.41 18.47 7.77
C TYR A 43 -1.94 18.07 7.73
N VAL A 44 -1.64 16.84 7.36
CA VAL A 44 -0.26 16.39 7.23
C VAL A 44 0.12 16.43 5.76
N ASP A 45 1.15 17.20 5.46
CA ASP A 45 1.68 17.29 4.11
C ASP A 45 2.64 16.12 3.90
N LYS A 46 2.51 15.45 2.75
CA LYS A 46 3.43 14.38 2.38
C LYS A 46 3.44 13.26 3.42
N ILE A 47 2.27 12.73 3.68
CA ILE A 47 2.14 11.62 4.63
C ILE A 47 2.99 10.42 4.19
N GLU A 48 3.28 10.30 2.91
CA GLU A 48 4.10 9.21 2.40
C GLU A 48 5.50 9.23 2.99
N GLU A 49 6.01 10.41 3.34
CA GLU A 49 7.32 10.46 3.97
C GLU A 49 7.31 9.84 5.35
N GLN A 50 6.21 10.00 6.07
CA GLN A 50 6.07 9.35 7.37
C GLN A 50 5.96 7.84 7.22
N ILE A 51 5.28 7.40 6.19
CA ILE A 51 5.16 5.96 5.93
C ILE A 51 6.53 5.36 5.65
N VAL A 52 7.32 6.01 4.81
CA VAL A 52 8.64 5.53 4.46
C VAL A 52 9.55 5.52 5.67
N GLU A 53 9.50 6.58 6.47
CA GLU A 53 10.35 6.66 7.64
C GLU A 53 10.02 5.56 8.65
N SER A 54 8.74 5.34 8.87
CA SER A 54 8.32 4.29 9.78
C SER A 54 8.75 2.91 9.28
N ALA A 55 8.63 2.69 7.98
CA ALA A 55 9.06 1.41 7.42
C ALA A 55 10.56 1.23 7.54
N ARG A 56 11.34 2.28 7.33
CA ARG A 56 12.78 2.19 7.47
C ARG A 56 13.19 1.89 8.91
N GLU A 57 12.48 2.46 9.87
CA GLU A 57 12.74 2.14 11.27
C GLU A 57 12.44 0.68 11.57
N GLU A 58 11.31 0.21 11.08
CA GLU A 58 10.92 -1.18 11.30
C GLU A 58 11.97 -2.13 10.72
N LEU A 59 12.37 -1.88 9.49
CA LEU A 59 13.34 -2.73 8.82
C LEU A 59 14.71 -2.63 9.48
N GLY A 60 15.09 -1.43 9.89
CA GLY A 60 16.37 -1.25 10.56
C GLY A 60 16.44 -1.99 11.89
N GLU A 61 15.34 -2.00 12.63
CA GLU A 61 15.31 -2.72 13.89
C GLU A 61 15.44 -4.22 13.69
N ASN A 62 15.07 -4.70 12.51
CA ASN A 62 15.23 -6.12 12.18
C ASN A 62 16.57 -6.42 11.52
N GLY A 63 17.45 -5.43 11.41
CA GLY A 63 18.76 -5.64 10.84
C GLY A 63 18.80 -5.67 9.33
N PHE A 64 17.73 -5.24 8.68
CA PHE A 64 17.61 -5.37 7.23
C PHE A 64 18.73 -4.63 6.50
N PHE A 65 18.95 -3.37 6.85
CA PHE A 65 19.93 -2.56 6.15
C PHE A 65 21.35 -2.95 6.50
N GLU A 66 21.59 -3.37 7.73
CA GLU A 66 22.90 -3.81 8.13
C GLU A 66 23.36 -5.04 7.37
N LYS A 67 22.43 -5.82 6.90
CA LYS A 67 22.74 -7.02 6.14
C LYS A 67 22.68 -6.83 4.65
N GLY A 68 22.64 -5.56 4.22
CA GLY A 68 22.69 -5.24 2.81
C GLY A 68 21.36 -5.17 2.12
N GLY A 69 20.28 -5.04 2.88
CA GLY A 69 18.96 -4.93 2.29
C GLY A 69 18.74 -3.64 1.54
N ASP A 70 17.92 -3.70 0.50
CA ASP A 70 17.57 -2.56 -0.31
C ASP A 70 16.06 -2.40 -0.34
N LEU A 71 15.61 -1.16 -0.20
CA LEU A 71 14.21 -0.81 -0.17
C LEU A 71 13.87 0.08 -1.34
N GLN A 72 12.88 -0.30 -2.12
CA GLN A 72 12.37 0.54 -3.20
C GLN A 72 10.89 0.72 -3.04
N ILE A 73 10.39 1.86 -3.49
CA ILE A 73 9.00 2.20 -3.35
C ILE A 73 8.33 2.04 -4.70
N GLY A 74 7.31 1.21 -4.75
CA GLY A 74 6.66 0.86 -6.00
C GLY A 74 5.38 1.59 -6.29
N GLY A 75 5.07 2.63 -5.52
CA GLY A 75 3.85 3.38 -5.71
C GLY A 75 2.88 3.15 -4.58
N GLY A 76 1.68 3.69 -4.73
CA GLY A 76 0.69 3.52 -3.70
C GLY A 76 -0.61 4.23 -4.03
N GLY A 77 -1.45 4.39 -3.01
CA GLY A 77 -2.74 5.02 -3.17
C GLY A 77 -3.44 5.13 -1.84
N SER A 78 -4.74 5.00 -1.89
CA SER A 78 -5.58 5.12 -0.70
C SER A 78 -6.34 3.82 -0.46
N VAL A 79 -6.62 3.56 0.81
CA VAL A 79 -7.40 2.41 1.24
C VAL A 79 -8.54 2.91 2.10
N ALA A 80 -9.76 2.52 1.77
CA ALA A 80 -10.92 2.91 2.55
C ALA A 80 -11.62 1.66 3.07
N PHE A 81 -11.90 1.65 4.37
CA PHE A 81 -12.65 0.57 5.01
C PHE A 81 -14.10 1.01 5.16
N ASN A 82 -15.01 0.20 4.66
CA ASN A 82 -16.42 0.42 4.90
C ASN A 82 -16.85 -0.56 5.99
N LEU A 83 -17.02 -0.03 7.19
CA LEU A 83 -17.31 -0.89 8.33
C LEU A 83 -18.72 -1.45 8.27
N TYR A 84 -19.61 -0.76 7.57
CA TYR A 84 -20.98 -1.20 7.48
C TYR A 84 -21.11 -2.44 6.60
N TYR A 85 -20.42 -2.44 5.46
CA TYR A 85 -20.50 -3.55 4.51
C TYR A 85 -19.30 -4.48 4.59
N GLU A 86 -18.36 -4.19 5.47
CA GLU A 86 -17.18 -5.03 5.66
C GLU A 86 -16.40 -5.20 4.37
N ASN A 87 -16.20 -4.11 3.64
CA ASN A 87 -15.37 -4.18 2.46
C ASN A 87 -14.27 -3.12 2.51
N ILE A 88 -13.27 -3.35 1.68
CA ILE A 88 -12.09 -2.48 1.59
C ILE A 88 -11.94 -2.10 0.13
N THR A 89 -11.69 -0.83 -0.12
CA THR A 89 -11.51 -0.33 -1.48
C THR A 89 -10.17 0.37 -1.61
N LEU A 90 -9.43 0.00 -2.64
CA LEU A 90 -8.17 0.64 -3.00
C LEU A 90 -8.44 1.58 -4.16
N PHE A 91 -7.87 2.79 -4.11
CA PHE A 91 -8.11 3.76 -5.17
C PHE A 91 -7.03 4.82 -5.15
N GLY A 92 -7.04 5.68 -6.16
CA GLY A 92 -6.14 6.81 -6.22
C GLY A 92 -4.71 6.44 -6.51
N SER A 93 -3.82 7.39 -6.32
CA SER A 93 -2.39 7.21 -6.51
C SER A 93 -1.67 8.11 -5.53
N ASN A 94 -0.39 7.79 -5.28
CA ASN A 94 0.42 8.62 -4.42
C ASN A 94 1.03 9.74 -5.23
N PRO A 95 0.94 11.00 -4.78
CA PRO A 95 1.45 12.11 -5.58
C PRO A 95 2.95 12.10 -5.79
N THR A 96 3.72 11.49 -4.90
CA THR A 96 5.16 11.44 -5.04
C THR A 96 5.62 10.22 -5.80
N TYR A 97 5.03 9.06 -5.53
CA TYR A 97 5.52 7.78 -6.05
C TYR A 97 4.62 7.17 -7.11
N GLY A 98 3.47 7.77 -7.38
CA GLY A 98 2.57 7.25 -8.39
C GLY A 98 1.79 6.05 -7.91
N VAL A 99 1.23 5.32 -8.86
CA VAL A 99 0.45 4.13 -8.58
C VAL A 99 1.32 2.90 -8.78
N GLU A 100 1.09 1.89 -7.99
CA GLU A 100 1.83 0.63 -8.14
C GLU A 100 1.43 -0.07 -9.43
N GLU A 101 2.34 -0.88 -9.95
CA GLU A 101 2.17 -1.53 -11.24
C GLU A 101 1.02 -2.53 -11.26
N ASP A 102 0.85 -3.26 -10.15
CA ASP A 102 -0.11 -4.36 -10.10
C ASP A 102 -0.98 -4.20 -8.86
N ARG A 103 -2.05 -3.42 -9.02
CA ARG A 103 -2.93 -3.17 -7.88
C ARG A 103 -3.72 -4.41 -7.50
N ASP A 104 -3.96 -5.30 -8.46
CA ASP A 104 -4.64 -6.55 -8.13
C ASP A 104 -3.83 -7.39 -7.15
N ALA A 105 -2.52 -7.40 -7.32
CA ALA A 105 -1.66 -8.13 -6.38
C ALA A 105 -1.71 -7.51 -4.99
N VAL A 106 -1.74 -6.18 -4.91
CA VAL A 106 -1.86 -5.51 -3.63
C VAL A 106 -3.20 -5.83 -2.98
N ALA A 107 -4.27 -5.83 -3.79
CA ALA A 107 -5.59 -6.16 -3.26
C ALA A 107 -5.61 -7.56 -2.67
N LYS A 108 -4.95 -8.49 -3.32
CA LYS A 108 -4.89 -9.86 -2.80
C LYS A 108 -4.10 -9.96 -1.51
N MET A 109 -3.04 -9.16 -1.39
CA MET A 109 -2.30 -9.11 -0.14
C MET A 109 -3.18 -8.59 1.00
N ILE A 110 -3.94 -7.55 0.72
CA ILE A 110 -4.81 -6.97 1.73
C ILE A 110 -5.93 -7.94 2.08
N GLU A 111 -6.46 -8.63 1.08
CA GLU A 111 -7.48 -9.64 1.33
C GLU A 111 -6.97 -10.73 2.26
N SER A 112 -5.73 -11.16 2.08
CA SER A 112 -5.14 -12.15 2.96
C SER A 112 -4.98 -11.63 4.38
N ALA A 113 -4.68 -10.36 4.54
CA ALA A 113 -4.51 -9.76 5.86
C ALA A 113 -5.84 -9.51 6.55
N TYR A 114 -6.90 -9.32 5.79
CA TYR A 114 -8.22 -9.03 6.32
C TYR A 114 -9.24 -10.00 5.71
N PRO A 115 -9.16 -11.27 6.07
CA PRO A 115 -9.93 -12.30 5.35
C PRO A 115 -11.44 -12.20 5.49
N GLU A 116 -11.92 -11.38 6.42
CA GLU A 116 -13.36 -11.21 6.60
C GLU A 116 -13.93 -10.07 5.78
N HIS A 117 -13.09 -9.44 4.96
CA HIS A 117 -13.52 -8.30 4.15
C HIS A 117 -13.42 -8.63 2.68
N GLU A 118 -14.33 -8.07 1.90
CA GLU A 118 -14.20 -8.09 0.46
C GLU A 118 -13.31 -6.93 0.04
N VAL A 119 -12.37 -7.19 -0.85
CA VAL A 119 -11.45 -6.17 -1.30
C VAL A 119 -11.67 -5.91 -2.77
N SER A 120 -11.88 -4.65 -3.11
CA SER A 120 -12.00 -4.22 -4.49
C SER A 120 -11.03 -3.09 -4.74
N TRP A 121 -10.81 -2.77 -6.02
CA TRP A 121 -9.85 -1.72 -6.33
C TRP A 121 -10.22 -1.04 -7.63
N TYR A 122 -9.79 0.20 -7.72
CA TYR A 122 -9.92 1.00 -8.93
C TYR A 122 -8.54 1.40 -9.37
N GLY A 123 -8.36 1.60 -10.67
CA GLY A 123 -7.13 2.15 -11.19
C GLY A 123 -7.02 3.62 -10.86
N PRO A 124 -5.90 4.22 -11.20
CA PRO A 124 -5.78 5.66 -11.02
C PRO A 124 -6.80 6.36 -11.88
N GLU A 125 -7.39 7.40 -11.31
CA GLU A 125 -8.41 8.14 -12.04
C GLU A 125 -7.78 8.87 -13.20
N PRO A 126 -8.38 8.79 -14.37
CA PRO A 126 -7.88 9.60 -15.46
C PRO A 126 -8.06 11.06 -15.12
N LEU A 127 -7.07 11.84 -15.45
CA LEU A 127 -7.14 13.27 -15.15
C LEU A 127 -8.19 13.97 -15.95
N ASP A 128 -8.43 13.53 -17.15
CA ASP A 128 -9.53 14.07 -17.90
C ASP A 128 -10.63 13.06 -17.80
N SER A 129 -11.70 13.44 -17.26
CA SER A 129 -12.78 12.53 -16.98
C SER A 129 -13.50 12.06 -18.21
N SER A 130 -13.03 12.38 -19.35
CA SER A 130 -13.67 11.92 -20.57
C SER A 130 -13.57 10.44 -20.77
N SER A 131 -12.77 9.85 -20.08
CA SER A 131 -12.68 8.43 -20.28
C SER A 131 -13.75 7.68 -19.58
N GLU A 132 -14.05 7.73 -19.58
CA GLU A 132 -14.47 6.82 -19.06
C GLU A 132 -14.54 5.94 -18.44
N PRO A 133 -15.34 5.63 -18.55
CA PRO A 133 -15.27 4.81 -17.80
C PRO A 133 -15.18 3.68 -17.70
N SER A 134 -15.12 3.63 -18.19
CA SER A 134 -14.95 2.66 -18.23
C SER A 134 -14.95 1.81 -17.80
N ASP A 135 -14.79 1.69 -18.05
CA ASP A 135 -14.57 0.90 -17.86
C ASP A 135 -14.50 0.29 -17.29
N SER A 136 -14.51 0.32 -17.38
CA SER A 136 -14.21 -0.23 -16.99
C SER A 136 -14.01 -0.75 -16.40
N ASN A 137 -13.94 -0.84 -16.53
CA ASN A 137 -13.59 -1.33 -16.08
C ASN A 137 -13.59 -1.79 -15.43
N SER A 138 -13.60 -1.76 -15.54
CA SER A 138 -13.49 -2.17 -15.10
C SER A 138 -13.72 -2.54 -14.55
N LYS A 139 -13.79 -2.60 -14.65
CA LYS A 139 -13.91 -2.99 -14.32
C LYS A 139 -14.16 -3.37 -13.84
N GLU A 140 -14.15 -3.48 -13.76
CA GLU A 140 -14.26 -3.85 -13.59
C GLU A 140 -14.51 -4.19 -13.51
#